data_74d038803e7cbf41cad73aa09b9b85bf
#
_entry.id   74d038803e7cbf41cad73aa09b9b85bf
#
_cell.length_a   1.000
_cell.length_b   1.000
_cell.length_c   1.000
_cell.angle_alpha   90.00
_cell.angle_beta   90.00
_cell.angle_gamma   90.00
#
_symmetry.space_group_name_H-M   'P 1'
#
loop_
_entity.id
_entity.type
_entity.pdbx_description
1 polymer ?
#
loop_
_entity_poly.entity_id
_entity_poly.type
_entity_poly.pdbx_seq_one_letter_code
_entity_poly.pdbx_strand_id
1 'polypeptide(L)'
;FFENQVNADEFTSRKIIPAEKETVLNGAGINLKTYEYKLYPNNEPPRFLYLGRIMKEKGMDELFDASEKLHNDGEKFVLDLVGFFEDEYKEKVDELVKKGIVDFHGFQEEPRPYYAKADCVVMPSYHEGMSNVNLEASATGRPVITTDIPGCRESVENEKTGWLCEPKNSDSLYEKMKAFLHTENSVREQMGKTARKKMENEFDKKIVVEQTITALGLK
;
A
#
# COMPACT_ATOMS: atom_id res chain seq x y z
N PHE A 1 12.76 -0.33 19.56
CA PHE A 1 11.52 -0.67 18.85
C PHE A 1 11.81 -0.84 17.38
N PHE A 2 11.16 -1.82 16.73
CA PHE A 2 11.22 -2.12 15.31
C PHE A 2 9.81 -2.15 14.72
N GLU A 3 9.68 -1.86 13.44
CA GLU A 3 8.38 -1.86 12.75
C GLU A 3 8.06 -3.20 12.07
N ASN A 4 9.05 -4.09 11.96
CA ASN A 4 8.87 -5.47 11.48
C ASN A 4 9.93 -6.40 12.10
N GLN A 5 9.61 -7.70 12.12
CA GLN A 5 10.44 -8.72 12.75
C GLN A 5 11.79 -8.90 12.04
N VAL A 6 11.82 -8.80 10.70
CA VAL A 6 13.05 -9.00 9.94
C VAL A 6 14.12 -7.98 10.30
N ASN A 7 13.73 -6.72 10.48
CA ASN A 7 14.67 -5.68 10.92
C ASN A 7 15.14 -5.93 12.36
N ALA A 8 14.27 -6.41 13.24
CA ALA A 8 14.63 -6.75 14.61
C ALA A 8 15.65 -7.91 14.64
N ASP A 9 15.37 -9.00 13.91
CA ASP A 9 16.24 -10.17 13.78
C ASP A 9 17.64 -9.83 13.25
N GLU A 10 17.71 -8.88 12.30
CA GLU A 10 18.99 -8.41 11.75
C GLU A 10 19.86 -7.75 12.82
N PHE A 11 19.27 -6.92 13.70
CA PHE A 11 19.99 -6.24 14.77
C PHE A 11 20.41 -7.20 15.90
N THR A 12 19.56 -8.16 16.23
CA THR A 12 19.87 -9.17 17.27
C THR A 12 20.87 -10.20 16.79
N SER A 13 20.76 -10.67 15.54
CA SER A 13 21.73 -11.62 14.95
C SER A 13 23.14 -11.02 14.85
N ARG A 14 23.25 -9.74 14.56
CA ARG A 14 24.51 -8.99 14.55
C ARG A 14 25.00 -8.59 15.95
N LYS A 15 24.27 -8.95 17.01
CA LYS A 15 24.60 -8.60 18.42
C LYS A 15 24.70 -7.08 18.65
N ILE A 16 23.95 -6.28 17.89
CA ILE A 16 23.87 -4.82 18.06
C ILE A 16 23.01 -4.52 19.28
N ILE A 17 21.95 -5.28 19.49
CA ILE A 17 21.09 -5.25 20.68
C ILE A 17 20.92 -6.65 21.23
N PRO A 18 20.74 -6.82 22.55
CA PRO A 18 20.36 -8.11 23.13
C PRO A 18 18.87 -8.40 22.84
N ALA A 19 18.53 -9.69 22.61
CA ALA A 19 17.17 -10.12 22.21
C ALA A 19 16.09 -9.73 23.25
N GLU A 20 16.43 -9.71 24.53
CA GLU A 20 15.50 -9.32 25.61
C GLU A 20 15.12 -7.81 25.58
N LYS A 21 15.82 -7.01 24.80
CA LYS A 21 15.52 -5.57 24.57
C LYS A 21 14.82 -5.30 23.24
N GLU A 22 14.54 -6.35 22.48
CA GLU A 22 13.81 -6.26 21.25
C GLU A 22 12.31 -6.10 21.51
N THR A 23 11.68 -5.17 20.81
CA THR A 23 10.22 -5.03 20.76
C THR A 23 9.82 -4.65 19.36
N VAL A 24 8.98 -5.46 18.75
CA VAL A 24 8.41 -5.22 17.41
C VAL A 24 7.00 -4.65 17.60
N LEU A 25 6.71 -3.57 16.91
CA LEU A 25 5.42 -2.89 16.87
C LEU A 25 4.88 -2.89 15.45
N ASN A 26 3.57 -2.78 15.29
CA ASN A 26 2.93 -2.65 14.00
C ASN A 26 3.06 -1.21 13.45
N GLY A 27 4.29 -0.80 13.18
CA GLY A 27 4.64 0.57 12.78
C GLY A 27 4.25 1.60 13.84
N ALA A 28 3.89 2.80 13.40
CA ALA A 28 3.34 3.85 14.27
C ALA A 28 1.81 3.71 14.51
N GLY A 29 1.20 2.70 13.89
CA GLY A 29 -0.24 2.52 13.85
C GLY A 29 -0.97 3.58 13.02
N ILE A 30 -2.25 3.34 12.76
CA ILE A 30 -3.09 4.23 11.96
C ILE A 30 -4.16 4.92 12.82
N ASN A 31 -4.37 6.23 12.59
CA ASN A 31 -5.46 6.96 13.23
C ASN A 31 -6.78 6.69 12.48
N LEU A 32 -7.59 5.81 13.02
CA LEU A 32 -8.86 5.38 12.42
C LEU A 32 -9.94 6.47 12.40
N LYS A 33 -9.77 7.58 13.15
CA LYS A 33 -10.63 8.77 13.09
C LYS A 33 -10.23 9.71 11.95
N THR A 34 -8.94 9.74 11.61
CA THR A 34 -8.44 10.52 10.47
C THR A 34 -8.72 9.80 9.16
N TYR A 35 -8.47 8.48 9.13
CA TYR A 35 -8.74 7.59 8.00
C TYR A 35 -9.99 6.77 8.30
N GLU A 36 -11.15 7.43 8.19
CA GLU A 36 -12.45 6.78 8.39
C GLU A 36 -12.77 5.82 7.25
N TYR A 37 -13.49 4.74 7.58
CA TYR A 37 -14.05 3.87 6.55
C TYR A 37 -14.94 4.66 5.59
N LYS A 38 -14.74 4.48 4.30
CA LYS A 38 -15.57 5.04 3.24
C LYS A 38 -16.20 3.92 2.43
N LEU A 39 -17.44 4.09 2.02
CA LEU A 39 -18.13 3.17 1.13
C LEU A 39 -17.26 2.91 -0.11
N TYR A 40 -17.32 1.67 -0.60
CA TYR A 40 -16.58 1.28 -1.79
C TYR A 40 -17.13 2.04 -3.01
N PRO A 41 -16.29 2.74 -3.80
CA PRO A 41 -16.77 3.66 -4.84
C PRO A 41 -17.35 2.96 -6.05
N ASN A 42 -16.84 1.79 -6.39
CA ASN A 42 -17.33 0.97 -7.49
C ASN A 42 -17.28 1.71 -8.84
N ASN A 43 -16.11 2.26 -9.16
CA ASN A 43 -15.92 3.05 -10.38
C ASN A 43 -15.97 2.19 -11.65
N GLU A 44 -16.37 2.81 -12.76
CA GLU A 44 -16.32 2.23 -14.09
C GLU A 44 -15.74 3.23 -15.09
N PRO A 45 -14.49 3.03 -15.57
CA PRO A 45 -13.58 1.93 -15.25
C PRO A 45 -13.02 2.02 -13.81
N PRO A 46 -12.55 0.88 -13.25
CA PRO A 46 -11.91 0.86 -11.93
C PRO A 46 -10.70 1.79 -11.84
N ARG A 47 -10.49 2.38 -10.64
CA ARG A 47 -9.39 3.29 -10.38
C ARG A 47 -8.38 2.67 -9.43
N PHE A 48 -7.16 2.52 -9.89
CA PHE A 48 -6.00 2.26 -9.06
C PHE A 48 -5.45 3.58 -8.53
N LEU A 49 -4.94 3.59 -7.30
CA LEU A 49 -4.24 4.73 -6.72
C LEU A 49 -2.82 4.32 -6.35
N TYR A 50 -1.84 5.06 -6.84
CA TYR A 50 -0.52 5.14 -6.25
C TYR A 50 -0.38 6.47 -5.50
N LEU A 51 0.17 6.42 -4.28
CA LEU A 51 0.44 7.60 -3.49
C LEU A 51 1.83 7.52 -2.86
N GLY A 52 2.71 8.47 -3.18
CA GLY A 52 4.07 8.48 -2.65
C GLY A 52 5.06 9.24 -3.52
N ARG A 53 6.34 9.18 -3.14
CA ARG A 53 7.44 9.69 -3.96
C ARG A 53 7.55 8.88 -5.25
N ILE A 54 7.70 9.57 -6.36
CA ILE A 54 7.87 8.93 -7.67
C ILE A 54 9.37 8.70 -7.85
N MET A 55 9.81 7.50 -7.47
CA MET A 55 11.21 7.08 -7.47
C MET A 55 11.33 5.57 -7.64
N LYS A 56 12.50 5.11 -8.07
CA LYS A 56 12.75 3.72 -8.41
C LYS A 56 12.48 2.75 -7.26
N GLU A 57 12.92 3.09 -6.04
CA GLU A 57 12.73 2.24 -4.86
C GLU A 57 11.27 2.08 -4.45
N LYS A 58 10.36 2.90 -4.99
CA LYS A 58 8.92 2.76 -4.84
C LYS A 58 8.27 1.90 -5.92
N GLY A 59 9.09 1.27 -6.79
CA GLY A 59 8.62 0.33 -7.80
C GLY A 59 7.93 1.00 -8.98
N MET A 60 8.38 2.21 -9.36
CA MET A 60 7.77 2.95 -10.48
C MET A 60 7.98 2.25 -11.81
N ASP A 61 9.13 1.62 -12.04
CA ASP A 61 9.38 0.86 -13.25
C ASP A 61 8.33 -0.25 -13.41
N GLU A 62 8.11 -1.03 -12.34
CA GLU A 62 7.15 -2.14 -12.34
C GLU A 62 5.71 -1.66 -12.49
N LEU A 63 5.36 -0.54 -11.82
CA LEU A 63 4.00 0.01 -11.91
C LEU A 63 3.67 0.48 -13.32
N PHE A 64 4.61 1.17 -13.96
CA PHE A 64 4.40 1.67 -15.32
C PHE A 64 4.39 0.55 -16.35
N ASP A 65 5.31 -0.41 -16.26
CA ASP A 65 5.34 -1.57 -17.14
C ASP A 65 4.06 -2.42 -17.03
N ALA A 66 3.62 -2.71 -15.79
CA ALA A 66 2.39 -3.46 -15.54
C ALA A 66 1.15 -2.71 -16.09
N SER A 67 1.11 -1.37 -15.92
CA SER A 67 0.01 -0.55 -16.42
C SER A 67 -0.01 -0.48 -17.94
N GLU A 68 1.14 -0.35 -18.60
CA GLU A 68 1.22 -0.39 -20.06
C GLU A 68 0.81 -1.76 -20.61
N LYS A 69 1.23 -2.85 -19.97
CA LYS A 69 0.85 -4.21 -20.37
C LYS A 69 -0.67 -4.43 -20.25
N LEU A 70 -1.29 -4.00 -19.15
CA LEU A 70 -2.76 -4.03 -18.99
C LEU A 70 -3.47 -3.23 -20.08
N HIS A 71 -3.00 -2.02 -20.37
CA HIS A 71 -3.57 -1.19 -21.41
C HIS A 71 -3.46 -1.84 -22.79
N ASN A 72 -2.31 -2.43 -23.11
CA ASN A 72 -2.07 -3.12 -24.38
C ASN A 72 -2.93 -4.40 -24.53
N ASP A 73 -3.26 -5.06 -23.41
CA ASP A 73 -4.20 -6.19 -23.38
C ASP A 73 -5.67 -5.74 -23.52
N GLY A 74 -5.93 -4.43 -23.57
CA GLY A 74 -7.27 -3.87 -23.72
C GLY A 74 -8.06 -3.75 -22.42
N GLU A 75 -7.43 -3.94 -21.26
CA GLU A 75 -8.06 -3.76 -19.95
C GLU A 75 -8.46 -2.29 -19.74
N LYS A 76 -9.60 -2.08 -19.08
CA LYS A 76 -10.11 -0.74 -18.77
C LYS A 76 -9.86 -0.38 -17.32
N PHE A 77 -9.06 0.63 -17.08
CA PHE A 77 -8.75 1.17 -15.75
C PHE A 77 -8.23 2.60 -15.88
N VAL A 78 -8.07 3.28 -14.74
CA VAL A 78 -7.32 4.52 -14.60
C VAL A 78 -6.32 4.34 -13.47
N LEU A 79 -5.09 4.82 -13.63
CA LEU A 79 -4.10 4.91 -12.57
C LEU A 79 -3.99 6.36 -12.10
N ASP A 80 -4.55 6.66 -10.92
CA ASP A 80 -4.33 7.93 -10.23
C ASP A 80 -2.91 7.91 -9.63
N LEU A 81 -2.06 8.82 -10.07
CA LEU A 81 -0.69 8.96 -9.60
C LEU A 81 -0.57 10.25 -8.76
N VAL A 82 -0.42 10.10 -7.45
CA VAL A 82 -0.34 11.20 -6.49
C VAL A 82 1.04 11.23 -5.84
N GLY A 83 1.77 12.35 -6.01
CA GLY A 83 3.10 12.48 -5.45
C GLY A 83 3.97 13.47 -6.20
N PHE A 84 5.25 13.46 -5.89
CA PHE A 84 6.24 14.31 -6.55
C PHE A 84 7.42 13.46 -7.04
N PHE A 85 8.09 13.97 -8.07
CA PHE A 85 9.26 13.32 -8.66
C PHE A 85 10.47 13.51 -7.74
N GLU A 86 11.12 12.40 -7.39
CA GLU A 86 12.44 12.38 -6.74
C GLU A 86 13.49 11.86 -7.74
N ASP A 87 13.08 11.04 -8.71
CA ASP A 87 13.89 10.57 -9.84
C ASP A 87 13.35 11.07 -11.19
N GLU A 88 14.04 10.76 -12.29
CA GLU A 88 13.76 11.26 -13.64
C GLU A 88 12.61 10.51 -14.33
N TYR A 89 11.42 10.51 -13.74
CA TYR A 89 10.22 9.85 -14.30
C TYR A 89 9.25 10.78 -15.03
N LYS A 90 9.54 12.08 -15.08
CA LYS A 90 8.58 13.06 -15.63
C LYS A 90 8.18 12.75 -17.08
N GLU A 91 9.15 12.45 -17.96
CA GLU A 91 8.86 12.16 -19.35
C GLU A 91 8.01 10.90 -19.52
N LYS A 92 8.29 9.84 -18.73
CA LYS A 92 7.50 8.61 -18.73
C LYS A 92 6.06 8.86 -18.26
N VAL A 93 5.88 9.63 -17.20
CA VAL A 93 4.54 10.00 -16.71
C VAL A 93 3.78 10.82 -17.75
N ASP A 94 4.43 11.82 -18.39
CA ASP A 94 3.80 12.63 -19.45
C ASP A 94 3.37 11.76 -20.66
N GLU A 95 4.14 10.72 -20.99
CA GLU A 95 3.76 9.73 -22.02
C GLU A 95 2.52 8.92 -21.61
N LEU A 96 2.49 8.39 -20.38
CA LEU A 96 1.38 7.59 -19.88
C LEU A 96 0.08 8.41 -19.74
N VAL A 97 0.20 9.68 -19.36
CA VAL A 97 -0.93 10.63 -19.36
C VAL A 97 -1.48 10.83 -20.78
N LYS A 98 -0.62 11.03 -21.79
CA LYS A 98 -1.03 11.15 -23.20
C LYS A 98 -1.72 9.88 -23.73
N LYS A 99 -1.33 8.71 -23.23
CA LYS A 99 -1.97 7.43 -23.55
C LYS A 99 -3.30 7.22 -22.82
N GLY A 100 -3.63 8.08 -21.84
CA GLY A 100 -4.84 7.94 -21.02
C GLY A 100 -4.76 6.81 -19.99
N ILE A 101 -3.55 6.35 -19.63
CA ILE A 101 -3.31 5.31 -18.64
C ILE A 101 -3.24 5.92 -17.24
N VAL A 102 -2.63 7.10 -17.10
CA VAL A 102 -2.35 7.79 -15.84
C VAL A 102 -3.06 9.12 -15.77
N ASP A 103 -3.71 9.38 -14.64
CA ASP A 103 -4.13 10.71 -14.18
C ASP A 103 -3.12 11.21 -13.15
N PHE A 104 -2.22 12.12 -13.54
CA PHE A 104 -1.21 12.65 -12.64
C PHE A 104 -1.71 13.88 -11.89
N HIS A 105 -1.68 13.83 -10.55
CA HIS A 105 -2.23 14.86 -9.67
C HIS A 105 -1.17 15.72 -8.96
N GLY A 106 0.12 15.39 -9.12
CA GLY A 106 1.18 16.05 -8.36
C GLY A 106 1.11 15.77 -6.86
N PHE A 107 1.88 16.53 -6.08
CA PHE A 107 1.86 16.44 -4.63
C PHE A 107 0.54 16.99 -4.07
N GLN A 108 -0.03 16.27 -3.11
CA GLN A 108 -1.28 16.64 -2.43
C GLN A 108 -1.07 16.64 -0.91
N GLU A 109 -1.36 17.76 -0.27
CA GLU A 109 -1.30 17.86 1.20
C GLU A 109 -2.40 17.04 1.88
N GLU A 110 -3.53 16.86 1.20
CA GLU A 110 -4.69 16.11 1.69
C GLU A 110 -4.96 14.88 0.81
N PRO A 111 -4.41 13.71 1.16
CA PRO A 111 -4.54 12.49 0.34
C PRO A 111 -5.86 11.74 0.53
N ARG A 112 -6.60 11.98 1.62
CA ARG A 112 -7.82 11.22 1.98
C ARG A 112 -8.89 11.17 0.88
N PRO A 113 -9.15 12.25 0.11
CA PRO A 113 -10.10 12.20 -1.00
C PRO A 113 -9.70 11.21 -2.10
N TYR A 114 -8.40 10.98 -2.31
CA TYR A 114 -7.90 10.02 -3.30
C TYR A 114 -8.14 8.59 -2.84
N TYR A 115 -7.84 8.26 -1.57
CA TYR A 115 -8.21 6.97 -1.01
C TYR A 115 -9.73 6.72 -1.11
N ALA A 116 -10.56 7.73 -0.81
CA ALA A 116 -12.00 7.57 -0.87
C ALA A 116 -12.53 7.26 -2.28
N LYS A 117 -11.86 7.75 -3.32
CA LYS A 117 -12.23 7.55 -4.73
C LYS A 117 -11.61 6.31 -5.36
N ALA A 118 -10.53 5.77 -4.81
CA ALA A 118 -9.85 4.60 -5.36
C ALA A 118 -10.65 3.32 -5.16
N ASP A 119 -10.59 2.41 -6.13
CA ASP A 119 -11.07 1.03 -5.96
C ASP A 119 -9.99 0.13 -5.36
N CYS A 120 -8.71 0.41 -5.64
CA CYS A 120 -7.57 -0.32 -5.10
C CYS A 120 -6.36 0.61 -5.00
N VAL A 121 -5.54 0.39 -3.97
CA VAL A 121 -4.23 1.06 -3.86
C VAL A 121 -3.13 0.11 -4.29
N VAL A 122 -2.16 0.61 -5.07
CA VAL A 122 -1.02 -0.16 -5.56
C VAL A 122 0.27 0.46 -5.04
N MET A 123 1.05 -0.31 -4.25
CA MET A 123 2.30 0.13 -3.64
C MET A 123 3.39 -0.93 -3.83
N PRO A 124 4.09 -0.93 -4.99
CA PRO A 124 5.08 -1.96 -5.33
C PRO A 124 6.49 -1.64 -4.81
N SER A 125 6.62 -1.06 -3.61
CA SER A 125 7.89 -0.66 -3.00
C SER A 125 8.87 -1.81 -2.87
N TYR A 126 10.18 -1.50 -2.95
CA TYR A 126 11.26 -2.46 -2.72
C TYR A 126 11.67 -2.54 -1.26
N HIS A 127 11.39 -1.51 -0.48
CA HIS A 127 11.75 -1.43 0.93
C HIS A 127 10.83 -0.50 1.70
N GLU A 128 10.34 -0.96 2.86
CA GLU A 128 9.53 -0.17 3.80
C GLU A 128 9.88 -0.57 5.26
N GLY A 129 9.79 0.38 6.17
CA GLY A 129 9.74 0.04 7.60
C GLY A 129 8.37 -0.55 7.95
N MET A 130 7.33 0.29 7.77
CA MET A 130 5.91 -0.07 7.70
C MET A 130 5.25 0.88 6.68
N SER A 131 4.56 0.33 5.70
CA SER A 131 3.91 1.15 4.66
C SER A 131 2.68 1.86 5.19
N ASN A 132 2.83 3.15 5.55
CA ASN A 132 1.69 3.96 5.97
C ASN A 132 0.60 4.04 4.90
N VAL A 133 0.97 4.09 3.63
CA VAL A 133 0.02 4.12 2.50
C VAL A 133 -0.88 2.88 2.51
N ASN A 134 -0.32 1.69 2.78
CA ASN A 134 -1.10 0.47 2.90
C ASN A 134 -2.06 0.53 4.10
N LEU A 135 -1.59 1.05 5.26
CA LEU A 135 -2.44 1.21 6.45
C LEU A 135 -3.58 2.20 6.21
N GLU A 136 -3.30 3.33 5.56
CA GLU A 136 -4.27 4.39 5.23
C GLU A 136 -5.34 3.90 4.24
N ALA A 137 -4.91 3.20 3.20
CA ALA A 137 -5.79 2.55 2.23
C ALA A 137 -6.72 1.53 2.90
N SER A 138 -6.14 0.60 3.67
CA SER A 138 -6.88 -0.44 4.39
C SER A 138 -7.85 0.15 5.42
N ALA A 139 -7.43 1.20 6.15
CA ALA A 139 -8.28 1.91 7.10
C ALA A 139 -9.48 2.58 6.40
N THR A 140 -9.26 3.12 5.19
CA THR A 140 -10.32 3.72 4.37
C THR A 140 -11.24 2.66 3.73
N GLY A 141 -10.89 1.37 3.84
CA GLY A 141 -11.66 0.25 3.28
C GLY A 141 -11.31 -0.04 1.81
N ARG A 142 -10.05 0.14 1.43
CA ARG A 142 -9.56 -0.16 0.07
C ARG A 142 -8.69 -1.40 0.09
N PRO A 143 -8.94 -2.36 -0.81
CA PRO A 143 -7.98 -3.43 -1.08
C PRO A 143 -6.62 -2.85 -1.50
N VAL A 144 -5.55 -3.56 -1.17
CA VAL A 144 -4.18 -3.13 -1.48
C VAL A 144 -3.47 -4.19 -2.30
N ILE A 145 -2.79 -3.78 -3.37
CA ILE A 145 -1.79 -4.60 -4.07
C ILE A 145 -0.43 -4.05 -3.67
N THR A 146 0.41 -4.88 -3.04
CA THR A 146 1.73 -4.47 -2.57
C THR A 146 2.75 -5.60 -2.71
N THR A 147 4.02 -5.29 -2.58
CA THR A 147 5.10 -6.28 -2.63
C THR A 147 5.14 -7.16 -1.38
N ASP A 148 5.54 -8.42 -1.56
CA ASP A 148 5.78 -9.37 -0.46
C ASP A 148 7.15 -9.13 0.18
N ILE A 149 7.27 -7.98 0.84
CA ILE A 149 8.45 -7.55 1.60
C ILE A 149 8.09 -7.21 3.05
N PRO A 150 9.06 -7.24 3.98
CA PRO A 150 8.85 -6.69 5.32
C PRO A 150 8.41 -5.24 5.28
N GLY A 151 7.44 -4.88 6.14
CA GLY A 151 6.83 -3.55 6.18
C GLY A 151 5.66 -3.35 5.21
N CYS A 152 5.46 -4.25 4.24
CA CYS A 152 4.30 -4.27 3.37
C CYS A 152 3.39 -5.46 3.66
N ARG A 153 3.95 -6.68 3.70
CA ARG A 153 3.18 -7.92 3.86
C ARG A 153 2.36 -8.00 5.14
N GLU A 154 2.81 -7.37 6.20
CA GLU A 154 2.11 -7.38 7.49
C GLU A 154 0.75 -6.68 7.40
N SER A 155 0.64 -5.69 6.54
CA SER A 155 -0.60 -4.92 6.33
C SER A 155 -1.64 -5.64 5.49
N VAL A 156 -1.26 -6.67 4.71
CA VAL A 156 -2.12 -7.34 3.72
C VAL A 156 -2.19 -8.84 3.97
N GLU A 157 -3.40 -9.36 4.11
CA GLU A 157 -3.67 -10.80 4.00
C GLU A 157 -3.95 -11.14 2.53
N ASN A 158 -3.03 -11.90 1.91
CA ASN A 158 -3.11 -12.22 0.49
C ASN A 158 -4.46 -12.88 0.14
N GLU A 159 -5.10 -12.38 -0.93
CA GLU A 159 -6.42 -12.78 -1.44
C GLU A 159 -7.63 -12.52 -0.51
N LYS A 160 -7.41 -11.94 0.69
CA LYS A 160 -8.48 -11.59 1.62
C LYS A 160 -8.66 -10.08 1.81
N THR A 161 -7.57 -9.34 1.90
CA THR A 161 -7.58 -7.87 2.06
C THR A 161 -6.92 -7.15 0.89
N GLY A 162 -6.35 -7.89 -0.05
CA GLY A 162 -5.61 -7.43 -1.21
C GLY A 162 -4.72 -8.54 -1.74
N TRP A 163 -3.66 -8.17 -2.47
CA TRP A 163 -2.74 -9.12 -3.08
C TRP A 163 -1.28 -8.76 -2.80
N LEU A 164 -0.47 -9.80 -2.67
CA LEU A 164 0.98 -9.69 -2.59
C LEU A 164 1.61 -10.06 -3.94
N CYS A 165 2.51 -9.22 -4.43
CA CYS A 165 3.32 -9.48 -5.63
C CYS A 165 4.80 -9.60 -5.27
N GLU A 166 5.57 -10.20 -6.15
CA GLU A 166 7.02 -10.29 -6.00
C GLU A 166 7.68 -8.91 -6.19
N PRO A 167 8.63 -8.51 -5.34
CA PRO A 167 9.35 -7.25 -5.51
C PRO A 167 10.18 -7.27 -6.79
N LYS A 168 10.28 -6.13 -7.48
CA LYS A 168 11.05 -5.95 -8.72
C LYS A 168 10.61 -6.89 -9.85
N ASN A 169 9.32 -7.19 -9.92
CA ASN A 169 8.74 -8.10 -10.91
C ASN A 169 7.46 -7.49 -11.49
N SER A 170 7.60 -6.84 -12.66
CA SER A 170 6.48 -6.21 -13.38
C SER A 170 5.40 -7.21 -13.78
N ASP A 171 5.79 -8.44 -14.14
CA ASP A 171 4.81 -9.48 -14.51
C ASP A 171 4.00 -9.94 -13.29
N SER A 172 4.64 -10.11 -12.14
CA SER A 172 3.93 -10.43 -10.91
C SER A 172 2.94 -9.33 -10.52
N LEU A 173 3.33 -8.05 -10.62
CA LEU A 173 2.44 -6.93 -10.36
C LEU A 173 1.28 -6.87 -11.36
N TYR A 174 1.56 -7.02 -12.65
CA TYR A 174 0.56 -7.09 -13.71
C TYR A 174 -0.50 -8.15 -13.42
N GLU A 175 -0.09 -9.37 -13.06
CA GLU A 175 -1.03 -10.47 -12.76
C GLU A 175 -1.95 -10.12 -11.57
N LYS A 176 -1.45 -9.43 -10.52
CA LYS A 176 -2.27 -9.02 -9.38
C LYS A 176 -3.22 -7.88 -9.74
N MET A 177 -2.78 -6.90 -10.52
CA MET A 177 -3.64 -5.83 -11.03
C MET A 177 -4.72 -6.39 -11.95
N LYS A 178 -4.37 -7.32 -12.85
CA LYS A 178 -5.33 -8.02 -13.72
C LYS A 178 -6.35 -8.85 -12.93
N ALA A 179 -5.89 -9.61 -11.94
CA ALA A 179 -6.77 -10.37 -11.06
C ALA A 179 -7.77 -9.45 -10.34
N PHE A 180 -7.32 -8.28 -9.86
CA PHE A 180 -8.22 -7.27 -9.32
C PHE A 180 -9.27 -6.83 -10.34
N LEU A 181 -8.89 -6.49 -11.58
CA LEU A 181 -9.83 -6.04 -12.62
C LEU A 181 -10.89 -7.09 -12.96
N HIS A 182 -10.55 -8.37 -12.85
CA HIS A 182 -11.45 -9.50 -13.09
C HIS A 182 -12.21 -10.01 -11.86
N THR A 183 -11.99 -9.39 -10.70
CA THR A 183 -12.71 -9.71 -9.47
C THR A 183 -14.05 -8.96 -9.44
N GLU A 184 -15.12 -9.62 -9.02
CA GLU A 184 -16.43 -8.98 -8.87
C GLU A 184 -16.42 -7.84 -7.84
N ASN A 185 -17.19 -6.79 -8.10
CA ASN A 185 -17.27 -5.61 -7.24
C ASN A 185 -17.66 -5.93 -5.80
N SER A 186 -18.59 -6.86 -5.61
CA SER A 186 -19.00 -7.35 -4.28
C SER A 186 -17.84 -7.98 -3.50
N VAL A 187 -16.95 -8.69 -4.19
CA VAL A 187 -15.76 -9.31 -3.58
C VAL A 187 -14.72 -8.23 -3.24
N ARG A 188 -14.46 -7.28 -4.15
CA ARG A 188 -13.57 -6.13 -3.89
C ARG A 188 -14.03 -5.32 -2.68
N GLU A 189 -15.33 -5.02 -2.60
CA GLU A 189 -15.94 -4.34 -1.45
C GLU A 189 -15.73 -5.13 -0.16
N GLN A 190 -15.97 -6.45 -0.19
CA GLN A 190 -15.76 -7.32 0.97
C GLN A 190 -14.28 -7.36 1.40
N MET A 191 -13.35 -7.40 0.46
CA MET A 191 -11.91 -7.28 0.74
C MET A 191 -11.59 -5.98 1.48
N GLY A 192 -12.13 -4.85 1.02
CA GLY A 192 -11.96 -3.55 1.68
C GLY A 192 -12.53 -3.53 3.10
N LYS A 193 -13.70 -4.13 3.34
CA LYS A 193 -14.28 -4.27 4.68
C LYS A 193 -13.39 -5.12 5.59
N THR A 194 -12.81 -6.20 5.05
CA THR A 194 -11.92 -7.08 5.79
C THR A 194 -10.59 -6.38 6.11
N ALA A 195 -10.05 -5.60 5.14
CA ALA A 195 -8.88 -4.77 5.35
C ALA A 195 -9.09 -3.76 6.49
N ARG A 196 -10.24 -3.07 6.50
CA ARG A 196 -10.61 -2.17 7.61
C ARG A 196 -10.63 -2.86 8.97
N LYS A 197 -11.23 -4.05 9.07
CA LYS A 197 -11.27 -4.81 10.33
C LYS A 197 -9.86 -5.19 10.81
N LYS A 198 -8.96 -5.55 9.89
CA LYS A 198 -7.56 -5.82 10.24
C LYS A 198 -6.90 -4.58 10.85
N MET A 199 -7.13 -3.39 10.28
CA MET A 199 -6.61 -2.14 10.85
C MET A 199 -7.15 -1.87 12.25
N GLU A 200 -8.44 -2.11 12.48
CA GLU A 200 -9.08 -1.95 13.80
C GLU A 200 -8.52 -2.89 14.85
N ASN A 201 -8.17 -4.12 14.48
CA ASN A 201 -7.72 -5.16 15.41
C ASN A 201 -6.21 -5.13 15.69
N GLU A 202 -5.40 -4.73 14.70
CA GLU A 202 -3.94 -4.93 14.77
C GLU A 202 -3.15 -3.63 14.67
N PHE A 203 -3.67 -2.62 13.95
CA PHE A 203 -2.92 -1.42 13.57
C PHE A 203 -3.53 -0.10 14.10
N ASP A 204 -4.61 -0.15 14.92
CA ASP A 204 -5.11 1.08 15.56
C ASP A 204 -3.99 1.72 16.39
N LYS A 205 -3.75 3.00 16.15
CA LYS A 205 -2.73 3.78 16.86
C LYS A 205 -2.84 3.65 18.39
N LYS A 206 -4.05 3.46 18.92
CA LYS A 206 -4.26 3.24 20.34
C LYS A 206 -3.63 1.92 20.82
N ILE A 207 -3.78 0.83 20.04
CA ILE A 207 -3.18 -0.46 20.35
C ILE A 207 -1.66 -0.35 20.36
N VAL A 208 -1.09 0.27 19.32
CA VAL A 208 0.36 0.45 19.20
C VAL A 208 0.92 1.31 20.34
N VAL A 209 0.23 2.40 20.72
CA VAL A 209 0.61 3.24 21.87
C VAL A 209 0.55 2.45 23.16
N GLU A 210 -0.48 1.65 23.41
CA GLU A 210 -0.58 0.82 24.61
C GLU A 210 0.53 -0.24 24.68
N GLN A 211 0.85 -0.88 23.58
CA GLN A 211 1.98 -1.81 23.47
C GLN A 211 3.30 -1.11 23.78
N THR A 212 3.51 0.09 23.25
CA THR A 212 4.70 0.91 23.50
C THR A 212 4.84 1.27 24.98
N ILE A 213 3.78 1.76 25.61
CA ILE A 213 3.76 2.11 27.05
C ILE A 213 4.07 0.88 27.91
N THR A 214 3.49 -0.27 27.56
CA THR A 214 3.73 -1.53 28.28
C THR A 214 5.20 -1.98 28.17
N ALA A 215 5.75 -1.94 26.95
CA ALA A 215 7.14 -2.32 26.69
C ALA A 215 8.16 -1.39 27.40
N LEU A 216 7.78 -0.13 27.62
CA LEU A 216 8.61 0.83 28.39
C LEU A 216 8.45 0.70 29.91
N GLY A 217 7.55 -0.16 30.40
CA GLY A 217 7.29 -0.31 31.83
C GLY A 217 6.67 0.93 32.49
N LEU A 218 5.92 1.72 31.72
CA LEU A 218 5.30 2.97 32.17
C LEU A 218 3.85 2.79 32.69
N LYS A 219 3.40 1.55 32.86
CA LYS A 219 2.13 1.19 33.50
C LYS A 219 2.36 0.60 34.86
#